data_b11b322ae5971d9825e95503a19aeaf4
#
_entry.id   b11b322ae5971d9825e95503a19aeaf4
#
_cell.length_a   1.000
_cell.length_b   1.000
_cell.length_c   1.000
_cell.angle_alpha   90.00
_cell.angle_beta   90.00
_cell.angle_gamma   90.00
#
_symmetry.space_group_name_H-M   'P 1'
#
loop_
_entity.id
_entity.type
_entity.pdbx_description
1 polymer ?
#
loop_
_entity_poly.entity_id
_entity_poly.type
_entity_poly.pdbx_seq_one_letter_code
_entity_poly.pdbx_strand_id
1 'polypeptide(L)'
;FYPVNPVGGEYEKGNPFAQVQQLTVFEKLKKAVNEGYFEELIRKYLLENPHGCIMTLVPKKGLAAQREKELEEKLEAYRSSLSEEQLDAMVEKTKALEAYQEAGEDPKALECIPMLKRSDIKREAAKIINEELTVDDSLFLYHDVCTNGIGYVDLMFKTDSIAPEQIPYLGLLKSVLGYVDTENYTYGELFNEINANTGGINCGVEVFDRADSTEEFQAMFSVRGKALYTKMDFLFKMIGEILNSSKLEDTKRLYEIVASVKSRAQVNLTGAGHSTAVLRAAAYSSPMAAFQDEMAGIGYYQFIEKLEKDFEQRKEETVEELCKL
;
A
#
# COMPACT_ATOMS: atom_id res chain seq x y z
N PHE A 1 -6.56 12.04 8.48
CA PHE A 1 -7.93 11.53 8.31
C PHE A 1 -8.08 10.30 9.21
N TYR A 2 -8.69 10.48 10.37
CA TYR A 2 -9.15 9.34 11.14
C TYR A 2 -10.49 8.93 10.54
N PRO A 3 -10.63 7.71 10.02
CA PRO A 3 -11.93 7.23 9.64
C PRO A 3 -12.75 7.16 10.94
N VAL A 4 -13.66 8.09 11.10
CA VAL A 4 -14.76 7.93 12.03
C VAL A 4 -15.61 6.82 11.44
N ASN A 5 -15.22 5.59 11.72
CA ASN A 5 -16.01 4.45 11.33
C ASN A 5 -17.05 4.25 12.44
N PRO A 6 -18.30 4.65 12.21
CA PRO A 6 -19.33 4.36 13.17
C PRO A 6 -19.59 2.87 13.13
N VAL A 7 -19.12 2.17 14.12
CA VAL A 7 -19.54 0.80 14.36
C VAL A 7 -21.04 0.84 14.68
N GLY A 8 -21.82 0.55 13.66
CA GLY A 8 -23.21 0.19 13.72
C GLY A 8 -24.09 0.94 14.72
N GLY A 9 -24.88 1.92 14.26
CA GLY A 9 -26.08 2.38 14.96
C GLY A 9 -25.91 3.17 16.27
N GLU A 10 -24.71 3.33 16.80
CA GLU A 10 -24.44 4.02 18.07
C GLU A 10 -24.01 5.49 17.91
N TYR A 11 -24.23 6.08 16.74
CA TYR A 11 -23.93 7.50 16.51
C TYR A 11 -24.63 8.44 17.49
N GLU A 12 -25.81 8.09 17.93
CA GLU A 12 -26.58 8.94 18.84
C GLU A 12 -26.14 8.87 20.30
N LYS A 13 -25.32 7.89 20.68
CA LYS A 13 -24.88 7.66 22.07
C LYS A 13 -23.39 7.57 22.29
N GLY A 14 -22.59 7.51 21.22
CA GLY A 14 -21.14 7.39 21.32
C GLY A 14 -20.43 8.74 21.48
N ASN A 15 -19.24 8.72 22.11
CA ASN A 15 -18.35 9.89 22.13
C ASN A 15 -17.61 9.97 20.79
N PRO A 16 -17.88 10.97 19.93
CA PRO A 16 -17.21 11.09 18.62
C PRO A 16 -15.69 11.30 18.74
N PHE A 17 -15.21 11.73 19.91
CA PHE A 17 -13.81 11.95 20.21
C PHE A 17 -13.09 10.74 20.82
N ALA A 18 -13.80 9.63 21.07
CA ALA A 18 -13.21 8.46 21.74
C ALA A 18 -11.95 7.92 21.02
N GLN A 19 -11.96 7.97 19.69
CA GLN A 19 -10.83 7.49 18.88
C GLN A 19 -9.60 8.41 18.89
N VAL A 20 -9.76 9.67 19.24
CA VAL A 20 -8.66 10.63 19.37
C VAL A 20 -8.19 10.81 20.82
N GLN A 21 -8.95 10.31 21.80
CA GLN A 21 -8.64 10.37 23.23
C GLN A 21 -7.90 9.10 23.71
N GLN A 22 -6.84 8.69 22.99
CA GLN A 22 -6.18 7.40 23.25
C GLN A 22 -5.00 7.50 24.25
N LEU A 23 -4.46 8.68 24.51
CA LEU A 23 -3.26 8.83 25.36
C LEU A 23 -3.44 8.22 26.75
N THR A 24 -4.59 8.48 27.38
CA THR A 24 -4.89 7.92 28.72
C THR A 24 -5.09 6.40 28.69
N VAL A 25 -5.54 5.86 27.56
CA VAL A 25 -5.67 4.39 27.35
C VAL A 25 -4.28 3.77 27.28
N PHE A 26 -3.35 4.36 26.50
CA PHE A 26 -1.97 3.88 26.42
C PHE A 26 -1.24 3.88 27.76
N GLU A 27 -1.43 4.92 28.58
CA GLU A 27 -0.85 4.96 29.91
C GLU A 27 -1.40 3.85 30.84
N LYS A 28 -2.69 3.57 30.75
CA LYS A 28 -3.31 2.44 31.50
C LYS A 28 -2.75 1.12 30.99
N LEU A 29 -2.67 0.91 29.66
CA LEU A 29 -2.15 -0.32 29.09
C LEU A 29 -0.68 -0.56 29.46
N LYS A 30 0.17 0.48 29.45
CA LYS A 30 1.57 0.37 29.89
C LYS A 30 1.71 -0.16 31.33
N LYS A 31 0.81 0.24 32.22
CA LYS A 31 0.78 -0.31 33.60
C LYS A 31 0.28 -1.75 33.61
N ALA A 32 -0.78 -2.02 32.86
CA ALA A 32 -1.44 -3.32 32.83
C ALA A 32 -0.59 -4.44 32.18
N VAL A 33 0.40 -4.09 31.34
CA VAL A 33 1.34 -5.08 30.73
C VAL A 33 1.99 -5.95 31.80
N ASN A 34 2.46 -5.35 32.90
CA ASN A 34 3.15 -6.07 33.97
C ASN A 34 2.21 -6.79 34.96
N GLU A 35 0.90 -6.61 34.79
CA GLU A 35 -0.15 -7.20 35.65
C GLU A 35 -0.83 -8.43 35.00
N GLY A 36 -0.34 -8.89 33.83
CA GLY A 36 -0.91 -10.03 33.10
C GLY A 36 -2.22 -9.76 32.40
N TYR A 37 -2.53 -8.49 32.14
CA TYR A 37 -3.79 -8.07 31.50
C TYR A 37 -3.99 -8.67 30.11
N PHE A 38 -2.93 -8.71 29.31
CA PHE A 38 -3.03 -9.25 27.94
C PHE A 38 -3.18 -10.76 27.94
N GLU A 39 -2.52 -11.47 28.87
CA GLU A 39 -2.67 -12.91 29.05
C GLU A 39 -4.08 -13.26 29.50
N GLU A 40 -4.68 -12.44 30.36
CA GLU A 40 -6.08 -12.61 30.76
C GLU A 40 -7.05 -12.37 29.59
N LEU A 41 -6.81 -11.38 28.76
CA LEU A 41 -7.59 -11.15 27.54
C LEU A 41 -7.51 -12.34 26.57
N ILE A 42 -6.31 -12.89 26.36
CA ILE A 42 -6.11 -14.08 25.53
C ILE A 42 -6.90 -15.26 26.12
N ARG A 43 -6.77 -15.49 27.41
CA ARG A 43 -7.51 -16.56 28.07
C ARG A 43 -9.00 -16.41 27.89
N LYS A 44 -9.55 -15.26 28.26
CA LYS A 44 -10.99 -14.99 28.27
C LYS A 44 -11.61 -14.98 26.88
N TYR A 45 -10.97 -14.31 25.91
CA TYR A 45 -11.58 -14.06 24.60
C TYR A 45 -11.14 -15.03 23.50
N LEU A 46 -10.05 -15.76 23.68
CA LEU A 46 -9.56 -16.72 22.68
C LEU A 46 -9.64 -18.17 23.20
N LEU A 47 -9.09 -18.48 24.39
CA LEU A 47 -8.97 -19.86 24.87
C LEU A 47 -10.27 -20.38 25.50
N GLU A 48 -10.94 -19.58 26.32
CA GLU A 48 -12.16 -19.95 27.05
C GLU A 48 -13.44 -19.44 26.35
N ASN A 49 -13.31 -18.90 25.14
CA ASN A 49 -14.46 -18.37 24.39
C ASN A 49 -15.33 -19.52 23.86
N PRO A 50 -16.62 -19.61 24.30
CA PRO A 50 -17.54 -20.64 23.82
C PRO A 50 -18.04 -20.39 22.39
N HIS A 51 -17.85 -19.19 21.85
CA HIS A 51 -18.25 -18.81 20.48
C HIS A 51 -17.17 -19.11 19.46
N GLY A 52 -16.55 -20.30 19.53
CA GLY A 52 -15.60 -20.77 18.52
C GLY A 52 -16.32 -21.47 17.38
N CYS A 53 -15.89 -21.20 16.14
CA CYS A 53 -16.34 -21.91 14.96
C CYS A 53 -15.14 -22.28 14.09
N ILE A 54 -15.05 -23.53 13.69
CA ILE A 54 -14.08 -24.00 12.70
C ILE A 54 -14.84 -24.19 11.41
N MET A 55 -14.50 -23.40 10.39
CA MET A 55 -15.08 -23.50 9.06
C MET A 55 -14.04 -24.04 8.07
N THR A 56 -14.33 -25.16 7.46
CA THR A 56 -13.49 -25.73 6.40
C THR A 56 -14.06 -25.37 5.04
N LEU A 57 -13.34 -24.58 4.27
CA LEU A 57 -13.67 -24.24 2.90
C LEU A 57 -13.01 -25.25 1.97
N VAL A 58 -13.84 -26.06 1.31
CA VAL A 58 -13.37 -27.04 0.33
C VAL A 58 -13.62 -26.48 -1.08
N PRO A 59 -12.60 -26.38 -1.95
CA PRO A 59 -12.79 -25.92 -3.32
C PRO A 59 -13.65 -26.91 -4.10
N LYS A 60 -14.69 -26.41 -4.79
CA LYS A 60 -15.55 -27.19 -5.66
C LYS A 60 -15.54 -26.60 -7.08
N LYS A 61 -14.98 -27.35 -8.00
CA LYS A 61 -14.95 -26.96 -9.41
C LYS A 61 -16.38 -26.84 -9.96
N GLY A 62 -16.69 -25.76 -10.68
CA GLY A 62 -18.01 -25.54 -11.28
C GLY A 62 -19.10 -25.00 -10.34
N LEU A 63 -18.76 -24.70 -9.06
CA LEU A 63 -19.74 -24.19 -8.11
C LEU A 63 -20.37 -22.85 -8.53
N ALA A 64 -19.58 -21.96 -9.16
CA ALA A 64 -20.10 -20.69 -9.68
C ALA A 64 -21.17 -20.92 -10.76
N ALA A 65 -20.88 -21.75 -11.76
CA ALA A 65 -21.84 -22.08 -12.82
C ALA A 65 -23.08 -22.78 -12.27
N GLN A 66 -22.92 -23.67 -11.28
CA GLN A 66 -24.05 -24.28 -10.60
C GLN A 66 -24.97 -23.25 -9.93
N ARG A 67 -24.39 -22.30 -9.18
CA ARG A 67 -25.16 -21.24 -8.51
C ARG A 67 -25.84 -20.28 -9.47
N GLU A 68 -25.18 -19.97 -10.58
CA GLU A 68 -25.74 -19.15 -11.65
C GLU A 68 -26.98 -19.81 -12.25
N LYS A 69 -26.88 -21.10 -12.59
CA LYS A 69 -28.03 -21.86 -13.08
C LYS A 69 -29.17 -21.98 -12.10
N GLU A 70 -28.88 -22.24 -10.82
CA GLU A 70 -29.89 -22.27 -9.76
C GLU A 70 -30.59 -20.88 -9.59
N LEU A 71 -29.85 -19.79 -9.76
CA LEU A 71 -30.39 -18.44 -9.75
C LEU A 71 -31.29 -18.17 -10.97
N GLU A 72 -30.86 -18.54 -12.17
CA GLU A 72 -31.65 -18.43 -13.41
C GLU A 72 -32.97 -19.19 -13.30
N GLU A 73 -32.92 -20.45 -12.87
CA GLU A 73 -34.12 -21.26 -12.63
C GLU A 73 -35.08 -20.64 -11.62
N LYS A 74 -34.53 -20.06 -10.52
CA LYS A 74 -35.33 -19.38 -9.51
C LYS A 74 -35.96 -18.11 -10.06
N LEU A 75 -35.22 -17.32 -10.84
CA LEU A 75 -35.73 -16.08 -11.42
C LEU A 75 -36.79 -16.38 -12.50
N GLU A 76 -36.61 -17.39 -13.29
CA GLU A 76 -37.60 -17.79 -14.30
C GLU A 76 -38.88 -18.35 -13.65
N ALA A 77 -38.77 -19.14 -12.58
CA ALA A 77 -39.92 -19.59 -11.82
C ALA A 77 -40.67 -18.40 -11.19
N TYR A 78 -39.93 -17.41 -10.66
CA TYR A 78 -40.53 -16.19 -10.13
C TYR A 78 -41.24 -15.39 -11.21
N ARG A 79 -40.57 -15.15 -12.35
CA ARG A 79 -41.15 -14.48 -13.52
C ARG A 79 -42.45 -15.14 -13.98
N SER A 80 -42.45 -16.47 -14.07
CA SER A 80 -43.62 -17.24 -14.49
C SER A 80 -44.76 -17.18 -13.48
N SER A 81 -44.49 -16.84 -12.24
CA SER A 81 -45.53 -16.67 -11.18
C SER A 81 -46.19 -15.30 -11.17
N LEU A 82 -45.65 -14.34 -11.93
CA LEU A 82 -46.15 -12.96 -11.96
C LEU A 82 -47.18 -12.81 -13.10
N SER A 83 -48.25 -12.00 -12.86
CA SER A 83 -49.13 -11.54 -13.92
C SER A 83 -48.47 -10.48 -14.80
N GLU A 84 -48.98 -10.25 -16.01
CA GLU A 84 -48.52 -9.17 -16.89
C GLU A 84 -48.56 -7.81 -16.19
N GLU A 85 -49.63 -7.52 -15.44
CA GLU A 85 -49.76 -6.27 -14.68
C GLU A 85 -48.67 -6.12 -13.60
N GLN A 86 -48.27 -7.22 -12.95
CA GLN A 86 -47.19 -7.21 -11.96
C GLN A 86 -45.83 -7.01 -12.60
N LEU A 87 -45.60 -7.61 -13.77
CA LEU A 87 -44.38 -7.41 -14.54
C LEU A 87 -44.25 -5.96 -15.00
N ASP A 88 -45.32 -5.39 -15.55
CA ASP A 88 -45.35 -4.00 -16.00
C ASP A 88 -45.10 -3.03 -14.81
N ALA A 89 -45.72 -3.31 -13.67
CA ALA A 89 -45.48 -2.51 -12.45
C ALA A 89 -44.04 -2.59 -11.96
N MET A 90 -43.35 -3.75 -12.09
CA MET A 90 -41.94 -3.87 -11.77
C MET A 90 -41.06 -3.09 -12.74
N VAL A 91 -41.39 -3.15 -14.05
CA VAL A 91 -40.68 -2.39 -15.09
C VAL A 91 -40.77 -0.90 -14.84
N GLU A 92 -41.99 -0.39 -14.55
CA GLU A 92 -42.19 1.02 -14.27
C GLU A 92 -41.50 1.47 -12.97
N LYS A 93 -41.49 0.62 -11.95
CA LYS A 93 -40.73 0.90 -10.71
C LYS A 93 -39.25 0.98 -10.95
N THR A 94 -38.69 0.09 -11.78
CA THR A 94 -37.26 0.07 -12.16
C THR A 94 -36.92 1.32 -12.95
N LYS A 95 -37.71 1.68 -13.96
CA LYS A 95 -37.51 2.92 -14.73
C LYS A 95 -37.58 4.17 -13.83
N ALA A 96 -38.52 4.21 -12.87
CA ALA A 96 -38.62 5.30 -11.92
C ALA A 96 -37.37 5.40 -11.00
N LEU A 97 -36.83 4.25 -10.62
CA LEU A 97 -35.59 4.20 -9.84
C LEU A 97 -34.37 4.69 -10.67
N GLU A 98 -34.26 4.23 -11.90
CA GLU A 98 -33.20 4.68 -12.83
C GLU A 98 -33.30 6.19 -13.07
N ALA A 99 -34.52 6.69 -13.37
CA ALA A 99 -34.75 8.14 -13.53
C ALA A 99 -34.42 8.93 -12.27
N TYR A 100 -34.70 8.39 -11.08
CA TYR A 100 -34.32 9.03 -9.81
C TYR A 100 -32.81 9.06 -9.60
N GLN A 101 -32.09 7.97 -9.95
CA GLN A 101 -30.63 7.88 -9.82
C GLN A 101 -29.90 8.80 -10.83
N GLU A 102 -30.47 8.98 -12.02
CA GLU A 102 -29.94 9.86 -13.06
C GLU A 102 -30.36 11.32 -12.89
N ALA A 103 -31.42 11.59 -12.13
CA ALA A 103 -31.89 12.93 -11.87
C ALA A 103 -30.84 13.71 -11.08
N GLY A 104 -30.45 14.86 -11.57
CA GLY A 104 -29.64 15.82 -10.81
C GLY A 104 -30.39 16.30 -9.57
N GLU A 105 -29.64 16.67 -8.54
CA GLU A 105 -30.20 17.29 -7.34
C GLU A 105 -30.92 18.61 -7.64
N ASP A 106 -31.95 18.93 -6.87
CA ASP A 106 -32.64 20.21 -6.99
C ASP A 106 -31.61 21.36 -6.81
N PRO A 107 -31.48 22.27 -7.78
CA PRO A 107 -30.58 23.42 -7.67
C PRO A 107 -30.75 24.23 -6.37
N LYS A 108 -31.98 24.32 -5.85
CA LYS A 108 -32.22 24.99 -4.57
C LYS A 108 -31.70 24.21 -3.38
N ALA A 109 -31.73 22.87 -3.43
CA ALA A 109 -31.11 22.04 -2.40
C ALA A 109 -29.60 22.18 -2.41
N LEU A 110 -28.98 22.33 -3.60
CA LEU A 110 -27.54 22.56 -3.75
C LEU A 110 -27.10 23.94 -3.22
N GLU A 111 -27.98 24.95 -3.20
CA GLU A 111 -27.66 26.28 -2.65
C GLU A 111 -27.33 26.24 -1.15
N CYS A 112 -27.79 25.23 -0.39
CA CYS A 112 -27.45 25.08 1.02
C CYS A 112 -26.01 24.57 1.26
N ILE A 113 -25.33 24.06 0.23
CA ILE A 113 -23.94 23.61 0.31
C ILE A 113 -23.03 24.84 0.30
N PRO A 114 -22.11 25.02 1.28
CA PRO A 114 -21.17 26.12 1.27
C PRO A 114 -20.28 26.03 0.04
N MET A 115 -20.48 26.94 -0.91
CA MET A 115 -19.67 27.02 -2.13
C MET A 115 -18.48 27.94 -1.93
N LEU A 116 -17.30 27.50 -2.41
CA LEU A 116 -16.12 28.35 -2.46
C LEU A 116 -16.37 29.54 -3.39
N LYS A 117 -16.09 30.73 -2.87
CA LYS A 117 -16.09 31.97 -3.65
C LYS A 117 -14.70 32.20 -4.22
N ARG A 118 -14.61 32.93 -5.30
CA ARG A 118 -13.32 33.32 -5.90
C ARG A 118 -12.40 34.05 -4.90
N SER A 119 -12.98 34.74 -3.93
CA SER A 119 -12.26 35.40 -2.84
C SER A 119 -11.59 34.42 -1.87
N ASP A 120 -12.07 33.20 -1.78
CA ASP A 120 -11.56 32.17 -0.85
C ASP A 120 -10.32 31.48 -1.40
N ILE A 121 -10.09 31.65 -2.72
CA ILE A 121 -8.91 31.14 -3.42
C ILE A 121 -7.74 32.11 -3.21
N LYS A 122 -6.71 31.63 -2.54
CA LYS A 122 -5.48 32.42 -2.39
C LYS A 122 -4.85 32.70 -3.78
N ARG A 123 -4.43 33.94 -4.01
CA ARG A 123 -3.78 34.34 -5.28
C ARG A 123 -2.36 33.81 -5.41
N GLU A 124 -1.72 33.52 -4.29
CA GLU A 124 -0.36 33.04 -4.23
C GLU A 124 -0.34 31.58 -3.86
N ALA A 125 0.51 30.79 -4.49
CA ALA A 125 0.79 29.42 -4.09
C ALA A 125 1.40 29.39 -2.69
N ALA A 126 1.11 28.33 -1.93
CA ALA A 126 1.77 28.13 -0.64
C ALA A 126 3.29 28.01 -0.86
N LYS A 127 4.06 28.76 -0.10
CA LYS A 127 5.53 28.62 -0.14
C LYS A 127 5.93 27.27 0.41
N ILE A 128 6.77 26.57 -0.32
CA ILE A 128 7.43 25.38 0.17
C ILE A 128 8.51 25.84 1.14
N ILE A 129 8.43 25.38 2.40
CA ILE A 129 9.47 25.60 3.39
C ILE A 129 10.61 24.65 3.05
N ASN A 130 11.67 25.18 2.53
CA ASN A 130 12.84 24.43 2.08
C ASN A 130 14.10 25.25 2.30
N GLU A 131 15.09 24.65 2.94
CA GLU A 131 16.44 25.17 3.11
C GLU A 131 17.41 24.17 2.48
N GLU A 132 18.22 24.66 1.54
CA GLU A 132 19.22 23.85 0.84
C GLU A 132 20.55 23.96 1.57
N LEU A 133 21.05 22.84 2.05
CA LEU A 133 22.34 22.71 2.71
C LEU A 133 23.21 21.72 1.96
N THR A 134 24.51 21.80 2.15
CA THR A 134 25.46 20.79 1.65
C THR A 134 26.14 20.12 2.82
N VAL A 135 26.06 18.80 2.87
CA VAL A 135 26.72 17.99 3.90
C VAL A 135 27.56 16.93 3.20
N ASP A 136 28.88 16.98 3.38
CA ASP A 136 29.83 16.07 2.75
C ASP A 136 29.60 15.88 1.22
N ASP A 137 29.50 16.99 0.49
CA ASP A 137 29.19 17.06 -0.95
C ASP A 137 27.80 16.56 -1.36
N SER A 138 26.95 16.16 -0.42
CA SER A 138 25.59 15.75 -0.68
C SER A 138 24.60 16.91 -0.47
N LEU A 139 23.63 17.03 -1.36
CA LEU A 139 22.51 17.97 -1.21
C LEU A 139 21.61 17.50 -0.07
N PHE A 140 21.38 18.37 0.89
CA PHE A 140 20.46 18.16 2.00
C PHE A 140 19.34 19.20 1.94
N LEU A 141 18.11 18.72 1.78
CA LEU A 141 16.90 19.57 1.79
C LEU A 141 16.26 19.50 3.16
N TYR A 142 16.28 20.62 3.87
CA TYR A 142 15.69 20.72 5.20
C TYR A 142 14.34 21.44 5.16
N HIS A 143 13.35 20.81 5.76
CA HIS A 143 11.98 21.33 5.84
C HIS A 143 11.60 21.55 7.30
N ASP A 144 11.71 22.81 7.77
CA ASP A 144 11.30 23.18 9.13
C ASP A 144 9.78 23.30 9.22
N VAL A 145 9.13 22.17 9.40
CA VAL A 145 7.67 22.08 9.54
C VAL A 145 7.28 21.41 10.85
N CYS A 146 6.15 21.81 11.43
CA CYS A 146 5.66 21.23 12.67
C CYS A 146 5.21 19.78 12.43
N THR A 147 5.94 18.83 13.01
CA THR A 147 5.71 17.38 12.89
C THR A 147 5.34 16.71 14.22
N ASN A 148 5.03 17.51 15.26
CA ASN A 148 4.68 17.01 16.59
C ASN A 148 5.73 16.06 17.21
N GLY A 149 7.02 16.35 16.99
CA GLY A 149 8.13 15.58 17.56
C GLY A 149 8.52 14.33 16.75
N ILE A 150 8.05 14.19 15.51
CA ILE A 150 8.43 13.11 14.60
C ILE A 150 9.38 13.67 13.55
N GLY A 151 10.56 13.07 13.43
CA GLY A 151 11.50 13.31 12.34
C GLY A 151 11.17 12.38 11.15
N TYR A 152 11.20 12.93 9.95
CA TYR A 152 11.06 12.22 8.69
C TYR A 152 12.38 12.32 7.94
N VAL A 153 12.84 11.22 7.39
CA VAL A 153 14.08 11.14 6.60
C VAL A 153 13.78 10.45 5.28
N ASP A 154 14.29 11.00 4.21
CA ASP A 154 14.24 10.41 2.88
C ASP A 154 15.65 10.50 2.27
N LEU A 155 16.33 9.36 2.17
CA LEU A 155 17.62 9.24 1.52
C LEU A 155 17.38 8.86 0.07
N MET A 156 17.87 9.66 -0.86
CA MET A 156 17.66 9.49 -2.28
C MET A 156 18.99 9.25 -3.01
N PHE A 157 19.11 8.11 -3.65
CA PHE A 157 20.29 7.71 -4.43
C PHE A 157 19.96 7.79 -5.92
N LYS A 158 20.80 8.49 -6.69
CA LYS A 158 20.65 8.59 -8.14
C LYS A 158 20.86 7.23 -8.81
N THR A 159 20.01 6.93 -9.79
CA THR A 159 20.07 5.67 -10.55
C THR A 159 20.63 5.83 -11.96
N ASP A 160 21.28 6.96 -12.26
CA ASP A 160 21.78 7.29 -13.60
C ASP A 160 22.86 6.32 -14.13
N SER A 161 23.54 5.62 -13.22
CA SER A 161 24.59 4.63 -13.54
C SER A 161 24.05 3.22 -13.77
N ILE A 162 22.77 2.99 -13.54
CA ILE A 162 22.14 1.66 -13.64
C ILE A 162 21.85 1.36 -15.11
N ALA A 163 22.33 0.23 -15.61
CA ALA A 163 22.04 -0.20 -16.97
C ALA A 163 20.58 -0.62 -17.13
N PRO A 164 19.98 -0.48 -18.33
CA PRO A 164 18.59 -0.84 -18.57
C PRO A 164 18.23 -2.27 -18.14
N GLU A 165 19.15 -3.22 -18.31
CA GLU A 165 18.96 -4.63 -17.94
C GLU A 165 18.88 -4.84 -16.43
N GLN A 166 19.39 -3.89 -15.64
CA GLN A 166 19.40 -3.92 -14.18
C GLN A 166 18.16 -3.28 -13.55
N ILE A 167 17.36 -2.54 -14.33
CA ILE A 167 16.16 -1.87 -13.81
C ILE A 167 15.21 -2.85 -13.10
N PRO A 168 14.90 -4.04 -13.62
CA PRO A 168 14.04 -4.98 -12.91
C PRO A 168 14.67 -5.51 -11.60
N TYR A 169 15.99 -5.62 -11.53
CA TYR A 169 16.70 -5.98 -10.29
C TYR A 169 16.63 -4.86 -9.25
N LEU A 170 16.66 -3.59 -9.67
CA LEU A 170 16.38 -2.47 -8.77
C LEU A 170 14.95 -2.57 -8.19
N GLY A 171 13.98 -2.98 -9.02
CA GLY A 171 12.61 -3.32 -8.61
C GLY A 171 12.53 -4.47 -7.61
N LEU A 172 13.44 -5.44 -7.71
CA LEU A 172 13.55 -6.53 -6.74
C LEU A 172 14.26 -6.07 -5.46
N LEU A 173 15.35 -5.30 -5.56
CA LEU A 173 16.16 -4.82 -4.43
C LEU A 173 15.30 -4.08 -3.39
N LYS A 174 14.41 -3.18 -3.82
CA LYS A 174 13.47 -2.49 -2.90
C LYS A 174 12.56 -3.43 -2.11
N SER A 175 12.36 -4.67 -2.59
CA SER A 175 11.54 -5.67 -1.94
C SER A 175 12.36 -6.65 -1.08
N VAL A 176 13.66 -6.66 -1.24
CA VAL A 176 14.62 -7.52 -0.51
C VAL A 176 15.17 -6.80 0.72
N LEU A 177 15.58 -5.53 0.56
CA LEU A 177 16.13 -4.73 1.65
C LEU A 177 15.12 -4.57 2.80
N GLY A 178 15.57 -4.92 4.01
CA GLY A 178 14.75 -4.95 5.22
C GLY A 178 13.96 -6.24 5.43
N TYR A 179 14.02 -7.19 4.48
CA TYR A 179 13.32 -8.49 4.57
C TYR A 179 14.25 -9.71 4.54
N VAL A 180 15.55 -9.49 4.55
CA VAL A 180 16.60 -10.48 4.70
C VAL A 180 17.33 -10.27 6.02
N ASP A 181 18.08 -11.29 6.48
CA ASP A 181 18.96 -11.13 7.63
C ASP A 181 20.04 -10.09 7.36
N THR A 182 20.52 -9.46 8.40
CA THR A 182 21.70 -8.59 8.38
C THR A 182 22.85 -9.23 9.16
N GLU A 183 23.97 -8.56 9.27
CA GLU A 183 25.07 -9.07 10.10
C GLU A 183 24.66 -9.20 11.57
N ASN A 184 23.85 -8.27 12.10
CA ASN A 184 23.55 -8.16 13.51
C ASN A 184 22.15 -8.63 13.88
N TYR A 185 21.23 -8.85 12.93
CA TYR A 185 19.84 -9.19 13.18
C TYR A 185 19.36 -10.26 12.21
N THR A 186 18.56 -11.20 12.67
CA THR A 186 17.67 -11.95 11.78
C THR A 186 16.59 -11.00 11.24
N TYR A 187 16.02 -11.30 10.09
CA TYR A 187 14.96 -10.44 9.49
C TYR A 187 13.75 -10.26 10.44
N GLY A 188 13.44 -11.26 11.26
CA GLY A 188 12.38 -11.18 12.27
C GLY A 188 12.74 -10.24 13.43
N GLU A 189 13.97 -10.29 13.93
CA GLU A 189 14.46 -9.36 14.95
C GLU A 189 14.56 -7.94 14.39
N LEU A 190 15.09 -7.78 13.18
CA LEU A 190 15.17 -6.50 12.48
C LEU A 190 13.78 -5.85 12.35
N PHE A 191 12.79 -6.61 11.91
CA PHE A 191 11.41 -6.17 11.79
C PHE A 191 10.84 -5.71 13.14
N ASN A 192 11.05 -6.49 14.21
CA ASN A 192 10.57 -6.17 15.55
C ASN A 192 11.23 -4.91 16.09
N GLU A 193 12.56 -4.77 15.95
CA GLU A 193 13.31 -3.61 16.41
C GLU A 193 12.88 -2.33 15.67
N ILE A 194 12.72 -2.39 14.35
CA ILE A 194 12.23 -1.26 13.56
C ILE A 194 10.83 -0.84 14.03
N ASN A 195 9.90 -1.78 14.20
CA ASN A 195 8.53 -1.46 14.61
C ASN A 195 8.43 -0.97 16.06
N ALA A 196 9.28 -1.44 16.95
CA ALA A 196 9.29 -1.02 18.35
C ALA A 196 9.87 0.39 18.55
N ASN A 197 10.78 0.84 17.69
CA ASN A 197 11.56 2.06 17.91
C ASN A 197 11.30 3.14 16.84
N THR A 198 10.68 2.83 15.73
CA THR A 198 10.45 3.75 14.60
C THR A 198 9.01 3.71 14.12
N GLY A 199 8.64 4.60 13.24
CA GLY A 199 7.38 4.54 12.50
C GLY A 199 7.49 3.76 11.17
N GLY A 200 8.58 2.98 11.00
CA GLY A 200 8.86 2.17 9.81
C GLY A 200 10.02 2.72 8.98
N ILE A 201 10.68 1.78 8.26
CA ILE A 201 11.70 2.07 7.24
C ILE A 201 11.23 1.36 5.97
N ASN A 202 11.22 2.05 4.84
CA ASN A 202 10.78 1.52 3.57
C ASN A 202 11.76 1.88 2.46
N CYS A 203 12.08 0.91 1.61
CA CYS A 203 12.82 1.14 0.37
C CYS A 203 11.85 1.29 -0.81
N GLY A 204 12.17 2.19 -1.72
CA GLY A 204 11.34 2.49 -2.89
C GLY A 204 12.14 3.00 -4.06
N VAL A 205 11.48 3.25 -5.17
CA VAL A 205 12.04 4.02 -6.29
C VAL A 205 11.05 5.11 -6.65
N GLU A 206 11.52 6.33 -6.61
CA GLU A 206 10.78 7.52 -6.97
C GLU A 206 11.20 7.94 -8.38
N VAL A 207 10.22 8.37 -9.17
CA VAL A 207 10.47 8.85 -10.53
C VAL A 207 9.88 10.24 -10.66
N PHE A 208 10.71 11.19 -10.99
CA PHE A 208 10.37 12.60 -11.13
C PHE A 208 10.47 12.97 -12.62
N ASP A 209 9.41 13.48 -13.17
CA ASP A 209 9.38 14.07 -14.50
C ASP A 209 9.76 15.56 -14.47
N ARG A 210 10.16 16.07 -15.59
CA ARG A 210 10.38 17.49 -15.77
C ARG A 210 9.13 18.12 -16.36
N ALA A 211 8.70 19.24 -15.77
CA ALA A 211 7.52 19.98 -16.23
C ALA A 211 7.65 20.54 -17.67
N ASP A 212 8.88 20.72 -18.15
CA ASP A 212 9.24 21.31 -19.44
C ASP A 212 9.74 20.29 -20.47
N SER A 213 9.76 18.99 -20.14
CA SER A 213 10.22 17.92 -21.02
C SER A 213 9.36 16.66 -20.86
N THR A 214 9.04 16.02 -21.96
CA THR A 214 8.36 14.73 -21.98
C THR A 214 9.32 13.54 -22.04
N GLU A 215 10.61 13.80 -22.24
CA GLU A 215 11.63 12.79 -22.45
C GLU A 215 12.61 12.67 -21.27
N GLU A 216 12.77 13.76 -20.50
CA GLU A 216 13.69 13.78 -19.37
C GLU A 216 12.95 13.44 -18.07
N PHE A 217 13.51 12.51 -17.33
CA PHE A 217 13.04 12.14 -15.99
C PHE A 217 14.26 11.81 -15.12
N GLN A 218 14.08 11.86 -13.81
CA GLN A 218 15.04 11.42 -12.82
C GLN A 218 14.45 10.29 -12.00
N ALA A 219 15.07 9.14 -12.03
CA ALA A 219 14.75 8.05 -11.11
C ALA A 219 15.74 8.04 -9.94
N MET A 220 15.23 7.77 -8.74
CA MET A 220 16.03 7.72 -7.52
C MET A 220 15.58 6.54 -6.67
N PHE A 221 16.54 5.76 -6.19
CA PHE A 221 16.27 4.78 -5.15
C PHE A 221 16.11 5.52 -3.82
N SER A 222 15.01 5.29 -3.10
CA SER A 222 14.71 5.99 -1.86
C SER A 222 14.66 5.05 -0.68
N VAL A 223 15.21 5.52 0.45
CA VAL A 223 15.08 4.86 1.75
C VAL A 223 14.43 5.85 2.69
N ARG A 224 13.17 5.61 3.02
CA ARG A 224 12.35 6.48 3.86
C ARG A 224 12.18 5.93 5.24
N GLY A 225 12.34 6.79 6.23
CA GLY A 225 12.09 6.44 7.61
C GLY A 225 11.47 7.58 8.39
N LYS A 226 10.79 7.23 9.47
CA LYS A 226 10.30 8.22 10.44
C LYS A 226 10.44 7.68 11.84
N ALA A 227 10.76 8.56 12.79
CA ALA A 227 10.85 8.21 14.21
C ALA A 227 10.57 9.42 15.07
N LEU A 228 10.32 9.21 16.35
CA LEU A 228 10.35 10.31 17.33
C LEU A 228 11.75 10.93 17.36
N TYR A 229 11.87 12.22 17.60
CA TYR A 229 13.17 12.91 17.66
C TYR A 229 14.17 12.22 18.60
N THR A 230 13.70 11.67 19.71
CA THR A 230 14.53 10.92 20.67
C THR A 230 15.01 9.56 20.14
N LYS A 231 14.53 9.12 18.98
CA LYS A 231 14.84 7.83 18.33
C LYS A 231 15.49 8.01 16.96
N MET A 232 15.86 9.22 16.57
CA MET A 232 16.45 9.48 15.25
C MET A 232 17.80 8.77 15.08
N ASP A 233 18.65 8.75 16.11
CA ASP A 233 19.93 8.01 16.05
C ASP A 233 19.71 6.51 15.77
N PHE A 234 18.69 5.94 16.40
CA PHE A 234 18.32 4.55 16.15
C PHE A 234 17.81 4.35 14.72
N LEU A 235 17.02 5.28 14.19
CA LEU A 235 16.54 5.23 12.82
C LEU A 235 17.71 5.20 11.83
N PHE A 236 18.67 6.12 11.96
CA PHE A 236 19.85 6.14 11.10
C PHE A 236 20.72 4.89 11.23
N LYS A 237 20.88 4.37 12.44
CA LYS A 237 21.56 3.09 12.67
C LYS A 237 20.90 1.96 11.90
N MET A 238 19.56 1.85 11.95
CA MET A 238 18.83 0.78 11.25
C MET A 238 18.84 0.95 9.74
N ILE A 239 18.78 2.18 9.23
CA ILE A 239 18.97 2.43 7.80
C ILE A 239 20.37 1.98 7.35
N GLY A 240 21.40 2.34 8.11
CA GLY A 240 22.77 1.89 7.84
C GLY A 240 22.92 0.37 7.90
N GLU A 241 22.28 -0.30 8.87
CA GLU A 241 22.26 -1.75 8.98
C GLU A 241 21.61 -2.40 7.73
N ILE A 242 20.47 -1.90 7.28
CA ILE A 242 19.78 -2.40 6.07
C ILE A 242 20.64 -2.21 4.82
N LEU A 243 21.25 -1.04 4.65
CA LEU A 243 21.97 -0.71 3.43
C LEU A 243 23.35 -1.38 3.33
N ASN A 244 24.06 -1.54 4.46
CA ASN A 244 25.46 -1.98 4.43
C ASN A 244 25.66 -3.43 4.90
N SER A 245 24.67 -4.03 5.56
CA SER A 245 24.86 -5.32 6.26
C SER A 245 23.82 -6.37 5.88
N SER A 246 22.96 -6.11 4.89
CA SER A 246 21.97 -7.08 4.41
C SER A 246 22.65 -8.29 3.74
N LYS A 247 22.29 -9.51 4.16
CA LYS A 247 22.79 -10.77 3.61
C LYS A 247 21.99 -11.16 2.39
N LEU A 248 22.45 -10.71 1.22
CA LEU A 248 21.80 -10.98 -0.07
C LEU A 248 22.07 -12.39 -0.58
N GLU A 249 23.03 -13.11 0.02
CA GLU A 249 23.46 -14.45 -0.39
C GLU A 249 22.53 -15.57 0.11
N ASP A 250 21.59 -15.29 1.00
CA ASP A 250 20.59 -16.29 1.43
C ASP A 250 19.60 -16.55 0.28
N THR A 251 19.99 -17.44 -0.62
CA THR A 251 19.20 -17.79 -1.81
C THR A 251 17.86 -18.42 -1.48
N LYS A 252 17.72 -19.09 -0.32
CA LYS A 252 16.44 -19.64 0.12
C LYS A 252 15.47 -18.51 0.47
N ARG A 253 15.91 -17.55 1.26
CA ARG A 253 15.12 -16.39 1.62
C ARG A 253 14.82 -15.52 0.42
N LEU A 254 15.78 -15.34 -0.47
CA LEU A 254 15.59 -14.61 -1.70
C LEU A 254 14.52 -15.24 -2.60
N TYR A 255 14.48 -16.58 -2.71
CA TYR A 255 13.41 -17.28 -3.43
C TYR A 255 12.01 -17.02 -2.82
N GLU A 256 11.89 -17.08 -1.50
CA GLU A 256 10.63 -16.79 -0.81
C GLU A 256 10.12 -15.37 -1.13
N ILE A 257 11.03 -14.39 -1.18
CA ILE A 257 10.72 -13.01 -1.52
C ILE A 257 10.29 -12.92 -2.99
N VAL A 258 11.04 -13.51 -3.92
CA VAL A 258 10.71 -13.53 -5.36
C VAL A 258 9.33 -14.14 -5.60
N ALA A 259 9.03 -15.29 -5.00
CA ALA A 259 7.72 -15.94 -5.11
C ALA A 259 6.58 -15.06 -4.55
N SER A 260 6.83 -14.38 -3.41
CA SER A 260 5.87 -13.44 -2.83
C SER A 260 5.64 -12.21 -3.72
N VAL A 261 6.71 -11.64 -4.27
CA VAL A 261 6.65 -10.48 -5.20
C VAL A 261 5.88 -10.87 -6.46
N LYS A 262 6.15 -12.03 -7.06
CA LYS A 262 5.43 -12.55 -8.23
C LYS A 262 3.94 -12.71 -7.94
N SER A 263 3.59 -13.31 -6.80
CA SER A 263 2.18 -13.51 -6.42
C SER A 263 1.45 -12.18 -6.27
N ARG A 264 2.05 -11.19 -5.61
CA ARG A 264 1.47 -9.84 -5.47
C ARG A 264 1.32 -9.14 -6.82
N ALA A 265 2.34 -9.21 -7.69
CA ALA A 265 2.28 -8.64 -9.02
C ALA A 265 1.15 -9.26 -9.86
N GLN A 266 0.95 -10.57 -9.78
CA GLN A 266 -0.14 -11.27 -10.47
C GLN A 266 -1.53 -10.81 -9.98
N VAL A 267 -1.71 -10.64 -8.67
CA VAL A 267 -2.95 -10.10 -8.10
C VAL A 267 -3.21 -8.68 -8.60
N ASN A 268 -2.18 -7.83 -8.64
CA ASN A 268 -2.30 -6.46 -9.13
C ASN A 268 -2.66 -6.40 -10.63
N LEU A 269 -2.08 -7.28 -11.46
CA LEU A 269 -2.41 -7.37 -12.89
C LEU A 269 -3.90 -7.69 -13.11
N THR A 270 -4.48 -8.55 -12.28
CA THR A 270 -5.90 -8.90 -12.39
C THR A 270 -6.81 -7.86 -11.75
N GLY A 271 -6.42 -7.30 -10.60
CA GLY A 271 -7.22 -6.34 -9.85
C GLY A 271 -7.21 -4.92 -10.41
N ALA A 272 -6.10 -4.50 -11.03
CA ALA A 272 -5.89 -3.17 -11.60
C ALA A 272 -5.46 -3.21 -13.07
N GLY A 273 -6.03 -4.14 -13.85
CA GLY A 273 -5.63 -4.38 -15.23
C GLY A 273 -5.70 -3.16 -16.15
N HIS A 274 -6.64 -2.27 -15.93
CA HIS A 274 -6.75 -1.01 -16.68
C HIS A 274 -5.53 -0.09 -16.45
N SER A 275 -5.10 0.08 -15.21
CA SER A 275 -3.92 0.92 -14.88
C SER A 275 -2.64 0.31 -15.45
N THR A 276 -2.51 -1.01 -15.35
CA THR A 276 -1.36 -1.73 -15.91
C THR A 276 -1.31 -1.63 -17.43
N ALA A 277 -2.46 -1.72 -18.10
CA ALA A 277 -2.55 -1.55 -19.55
C ALA A 277 -2.20 -0.13 -20.00
N VAL A 278 -2.63 0.89 -19.25
CA VAL A 278 -2.29 2.30 -19.51
C VAL A 278 -0.78 2.51 -19.37
N LEU A 279 -0.16 2.02 -18.30
CA LEU A 279 1.29 2.12 -18.11
C LEU A 279 2.04 1.45 -19.28
N ARG A 280 1.66 0.23 -19.66
CA ARG A 280 2.27 -0.48 -20.78
C ARG A 280 2.09 0.26 -22.11
N ALA A 281 0.92 0.84 -22.36
CA ALA A 281 0.70 1.64 -23.54
C ALA A 281 1.57 2.91 -23.54
N ALA A 282 1.67 3.61 -22.43
CA ALA A 282 2.52 4.79 -22.28
C ALA A 282 4.01 4.48 -22.44
N ALA A 283 4.46 3.27 -22.08
CA ALA A 283 5.86 2.85 -22.20
C ALA A 283 6.37 2.83 -23.66
N TYR A 284 5.48 2.80 -24.65
CA TYR A 284 5.88 2.91 -26.06
C TYR A 284 6.20 4.33 -26.50
N SER A 285 5.85 5.33 -25.72
CA SER A 285 5.99 6.76 -26.10
C SER A 285 6.69 7.61 -25.04
N SER A 286 6.92 7.10 -23.84
CA SER A 286 7.55 7.82 -22.74
C SER A 286 8.68 7.00 -22.11
N PRO A 287 9.93 7.49 -22.07
CA PRO A 287 11.03 6.83 -21.39
C PRO A 287 10.77 6.60 -19.90
N MET A 288 10.13 7.57 -19.24
CA MET A 288 9.71 7.44 -17.83
C MET A 288 8.73 6.27 -17.64
N ALA A 289 7.71 6.17 -18.49
CA ALA A 289 6.73 5.09 -18.41
C ALA A 289 7.36 3.72 -18.73
N ALA A 290 8.35 3.68 -19.66
CA ALA A 290 9.13 2.47 -19.94
C ALA A 290 9.92 2.02 -18.71
N PHE A 291 10.61 2.95 -18.04
CA PHE A 291 11.29 2.68 -16.78
C PHE A 291 10.32 2.14 -15.71
N GLN A 292 9.18 2.79 -15.55
CA GLN A 292 8.17 2.37 -14.56
C GLN A 292 7.56 1.01 -14.89
N ASP A 293 7.38 0.65 -16.17
CA ASP A 293 6.88 -0.66 -16.58
C ASP A 293 7.88 -1.77 -16.23
N GLU A 294 9.18 -1.54 -16.42
CA GLU A 294 10.25 -2.48 -16.04
C GLU A 294 10.44 -2.56 -14.51
N MET A 295 9.97 -1.57 -13.75
CA MET A 295 10.07 -1.51 -12.29
C MET A 295 8.86 -2.11 -11.57
N ALA A 296 7.67 -2.06 -12.16
CA ALA A 296 6.43 -2.41 -11.44
C ALA A 296 5.26 -2.80 -12.37
N GLY A 297 5.42 -2.71 -13.70
CA GLY A 297 4.39 -3.01 -14.68
C GLY A 297 4.43 -4.45 -15.22
N ILE A 298 4.02 -4.60 -16.47
CA ILE A 298 4.02 -5.90 -17.17
C ILE A 298 5.44 -6.39 -17.41
N GLY A 299 6.38 -5.50 -17.78
CA GLY A 299 7.79 -5.84 -17.95
C GLY A 299 8.36 -6.45 -16.69
N TYR A 300 8.13 -5.80 -15.55
CA TYR A 300 8.54 -6.32 -14.25
C TYR A 300 7.92 -7.68 -13.91
N TYR A 301 6.62 -7.85 -14.14
CA TYR A 301 5.96 -9.13 -13.91
C TYR A 301 6.58 -10.26 -14.73
N GLN A 302 6.83 -10.02 -16.01
CA GLN A 302 7.46 -11.01 -16.91
C GLN A 302 8.87 -11.37 -16.44
N PHE A 303 9.65 -10.39 -15.98
CA PHE A 303 10.97 -10.63 -15.41
C PHE A 303 10.88 -11.51 -14.15
N ILE A 304 10.02 -11.15 -13.18
CA ILE A 304 9.89 -11.88 -11.92
C ILE A 304 9.32 -13.29 -12.13
N GLU A 305 8.36 -13.46 -13.05
CA GLU A 305 7.80 -14.77 -13.40
C GLU A 305 8.87 -15.70 -13.98
N LYS A 306 9.70 -15.18 -14.88
CA LYS A 306 10.83 -15.93 -15.45
C LYS A 306 11.90 -16.22 -14.39
N LEU A 307 12.21 -15.24 -13.54
CA LEU A 307 13.19 -15.41 -12.47
C LEU A 307 12.72 -16.48 -11.47
N GLU A 308 11.47 -16.47 -11.04
CA GLU A 308 10.92 -17.48 -10.12
C GLU A 308 11.00 -18.89 -10.73
N LYS A 309 10.61 -19.01 -11.99
CA LYS A 309 10.63 -20.30 -12.72
C LYS A 309 12.02 -20.89 -12.85
N ASP A 310 13.01 -20.05 -13.19
CA ASP A 310 14.38 -20.45 -13.49
C ASP A 310 15.33 -20.15 -12.30
N PHE A 311 14.79 -19.98 -11.08
CA PHE A 311 15.54 -19.44 -9.94
C PHE A 311 16.77 -20.27 -9.58
N GLU A 312 16.68 -21.59 -9.57
CA GLU A 312 17.81 -22.46 -9.23
C GLU A 312 19.02 -22.31 -10.17
N GLN A 313 18.78 -21.96 -11.43
CA GLN A 313 19.81 -21.70 -12.42
C GLN A 313 20.35 -20.26 -12.36
N ARG A 314 19.54 -19.32 -11.84
CA ARG A 314 19.84 -17.88 -11.88
C ARG A 314 20.12 -17.28 -10.51
N LYS A 315 20.08 -18.05 -9.45
CA LYS A 315 20.24 -17.54 -8.08
C LYS A 315 21.57 -16.83 -7.85
N GLU A 316 22.66 -17.36 -8.37
CA GLU A 316 24.01 -16.76 -8.24
C GLU A 316 24.10 -15.45 -9.03
N GLU A 317 23.62 -15.43 -10.27
CA GLU A 317 23.50 -14.22 -11.09
C GLU A 317 22.63 -13.17 -10.38
N THR A 318 21.51 -13.59 -9.79
CA THR A 318 20.59 -12.69 -9.09
C THR A 318 21.25 -12.03 -7.88
N VAL A 319 21.97 -12.82 -7.07
CA VAL A 319 22.75 -12.29 -5.93
C VAL A 319 23.80 -11.30 -6.42
N GLU A 320 24.56 -11.66 -7.47
CA GLU A 320 25.59 -10.80 -8.02
C GLU A 320 25.02 -9.46 -8.52
N GLU A 321 23.88 -9.47 -9.23
CA GLU A 321 23.25 -8.25 -9.72
C GLU A 321 22.68 -7.40 -8.57
N LEU A 322 22.11 -8.00 -7.53
CA LEU A 322 21.65 -7.26 -6.35
C LEU A 322 22.80 -6.64 -5.56
N CYS A 323 23.95 -7.29 -5.49
CA CYS A 323 25.15 -6.76 -4.82
C CYS A 323 25.86 -5.64 -5.60
N LYS A 324 25.63 -5.53 -6.91
CA LYS A 324 26.18 -4.44 -7.74
C LYS A 324 25.38 -3.14 -7.63
N LEU A 325 24.12 -3.24 -7.27
CA LEU A 325 23.22 -2.11 -7.11
C LEU A 325 23.35 -1.47 -5.73
#